data_bba9a057d8c12d1b4a5d580ffd0ddfbf
#
_entry.id   bba9a057d8c12d1b4a5d580ffd0ddfbf
#
_cell.length_a   1.000
_cell.length_b   1.000
_cell.length_c   1.000
_cell.angle_alpha   90.00
_cell.angle_beta   90.00
_cell.angle_gamma   90.00
#
_symmetry.space_group_name_H-M   'P 1'
#
loop_
_entity.id
_entity.type
_entity.pdbx_description
1 polymer ?
#
loop_
_entity_poly.entity_id
_entity_poly.type
_entity_poly.pdbx_seq_one_letter_code
_entity_poly.pdbx_strand_id
1 'polypeptide(L)'
;MPQIKKITAALLIAFAGVSSIAAHAETKAALAAPTITPTITSANAEFVYKYLLGEIAGQRGEVMLASQLFLDLAKQTRDPRLAERAARAAAYANQPGVALQAATLWAELDPNSLEAQQASSQLLVASGNLNQAKPHIQKLLAKEETRANGFLYLNSLLANQKDKSEVLTTITEFAAPYPKLPEAHFAIAQAALIADKPDVAKKAFETTTKLRPDWELSAQLQGQMLLKESPEKAIGFYQNFLNKYPKSNDIRMSYAKLLVNQKRHAEAKPEFVKLVESSNGSPEISAVVGLLSLESSDYLMADKYFQQSISSGFKNPDQLHIYLGRSAERQKMDAKALEWYDKVQPGEHFLESRLSAANVIARTKSVDAAIKMLDEVDDITPEQQIMVIQTEANLLSQAKRNQESFDLIQKAAKNWPDSIELSYDYAMAAERIGKLDVMETELRKVIKLKPDFAAAYNALGYSFADRNIKLDEAKTLIETALKLSPNDHYMLDSLGWVHYRLGNLALAAENLRKAYEIQADPEIAAHLGEVLWKKGQQEEAKKIWANALKEHPENAVLMATSKKFNS
;
A
#
# COMPACT_ATOMS: atom_id res chain seq x y z
N MET A 1 8.88 10.41 -16.25
CA MET A 1 7.96 10.07 -17.36
C MET A 1 6.98 8.90 -17.05
N PRO A 2 6.60 8.60 -15.81
CA PRO A 2 5.56 7.58 -15.54
C PRO A 2 4.13 8.14 -15.40
N GLN A 3 3.92 9.46 -15.37
CA GLN A 3 2.57 10.04 -15.17
C GLN A 3 1.68 10.07 -16.42
N ILE A 4 2.27 10.08 -17.61
CA ILE A 4 1.50 10.16 -18.88
C ILE A 4 0.73 8.85 -19.17
N LYS A 5 1.27 7.70 -18.77
CA LYS A 5 0.60 6.39 -18.97
C LYS A 5 -0.70 6.20 -18.16
N LYS A 6 -0.85 6.88 -17.02
CA LYS A 6 -2.07 6.77 -16.19
C LYS A 6 -3.23 7.62 -16.72
N ILE A 7 -2.95 8.69 -17.44
CA ILE A 7 -3.98 9.57 -18.04
C ILE A 7 -4.63 8.87 -19.23
N THR A 8 -3.87 8.10 -20.02
CA THR A 8 -4.37 7.36 -21.19
C THR A 8 -5.36 6.25 -20.83
N ALA A 9 -5.15 5.57 -19.69
CA ALA A 9 -6.05 4.51 -19.23
C ALA A 9 -7.41 5.05 -18.76
N ALA A 10 -7.44 6.23 -18.12
CA ALA A 10 -8.69 6.85 -17.68
C ALA A 10 -9.54 7.38 -18.84
N LEU A 11 -8.90 7.85 -19.92
CA LEU A 11 -9.58 8.30 -21.13
C LEU A 11 -10.21 7.14 -21.93
N LEU A 12 -9.56 5.98 -21.98
CA LEU A 12 -10.06 4.78 -22.67
C LEU A 12 -11.29 4.16 -21.98
N ILE A 13 -11.36 4.20 -20.65
CA ILE A 13 -12.49 3.63 -19.89
C ILE A 13 -13.74 4.49 -20.04
N ALA A 14 -13.63 5.81 -20.19
CA ALA A 14 -14.77 6.71 -20.37
C ALA A 14 -15.46 6.58 -21.75
N PHE A 15 -14.75 6.04 -22.76
CA PHE A 15 -15.29 5.87 -24.12
C PHE A 15 -15.77 4.44 -24.43
N ALA A 16 -15.49 3.45 -23.59
CA ALA A 16 -15.86 2.05 -23.86
C ALA A 16 -17.28 1.66 -23.42
N GLY A 17 -18.02 2.57 -22.82
CA GLY A 17 -19.31 2.28 -22.18
C GLY A 17 -20.58 2.39 -23.06
N VAL A 18 -20.48 2.70 -24.35
CA VAL A 18 -21.69 2.83 -25.20
C VAL A 18 -21.45 2.17 -26.56
N SER A 19 -21.67 0.89 -26.66
CA SER A 19 -21.86 0.17 -27.92
C SER A 19 -22.68 -1.10 -27.70
N SER A 20 -23.98 -0.96 -27.53
CA SER A 20 -24.96 -1.99 -27.91
C SER A 20 -26.37 -1.39 -27.94
N ILE A 21 -26.78 -0.83 -29.05
CA ILE A 21 -28.19 -0.70 -29.39
C ILE A 21 -28.37 -1.28 -30.80
N ALA A 22 -29.20 -2.29 -30.83
CA ALA A 22 -29.53 -3.12 -31.97
C ALA A 22 -30.20 -2.35 -33.12
N ALA A 23 -29.87 -2.78 -34.31
CA ALA A 23 -30.55 -2.42 -35.54
C ALA A 23 -32.02 -2.86 -35.50
N HIS A 24 -32.94 -1.90 -35.65
CA HIS A 24 -34.30 -2.18 -36.12
C HIS A 24 -34.42 -1.65 -37.53
N ALA A 25 -34.64 -2.58 -38.45
CA ALA A 25 -34.99 -2.30 -39.82
C ALA A 25 -36.47 -1.88 -39.91
N GLU A 26 -36.75 -0.69 -40.40
CA GLU A 26 -38.09 -0.36 -40.88
C GLU A 26 -38.06 -0.05 -42.36
N THR A 27 -39.04 -0.66 -43.04
CA THR A 27 -39.23 -0.73 -44.47
C THR A 27 -39.92 0.50 -45.02
N LYS A 28 -39.36 1.00 -46.13
CA LYS A 28 -39.91 1.64 -47.32
C LYS A 28 -41.12 2.57 -47.23
N ALA A 29 -40.88 3.80 -47.66
CA ALA A 29 -41.76 4.51 -48.59
C ALA A 29 -40.87 5.20 -49.64
N ALA A 30 -41.02 4.80 -50.88
CA ALA A 30 -40.34 5.41 -52.01
C ALA A 30 -41.05 6.73 -52.36
N LEU A 31 -40.40 7.87 -52.14
CA LEU A 31 -40.74 9.16 -52.69
C LEU A 31 -39.71 9.51 -53.78
N ALA A 32 -40.18 9.84 -54.93
CA ALA A 32 -39.42 10.22 -56.15
C ALA A 32 -38.41 11.32 -55.81
N ALA A 33 -37.11 11.03 -56.03
CA ALA A 33 -36.03 11.99 -55.86
C ALA A 33 -36.14 13.11 -56.94
N PRO A 34 -36.04 14.38 -56.54
CA PRO A 34 -35.75 15.44 -57.52
C PRO A 34 -34.30 15.23 -57.98
N THR A 35 -34.08 15.16 -59.27
CA THR A 35 -32.75 15.18 -59.91
C THR A 35 -32.07 16.52 -59.63
N ILE A 36 -31.44 16.68 -58.54
CA ILE A 36 -30.51 17.78 -58.30
C ILE A 36 -29.17 17.30 -58.84
N THR A 37 -28.73 17.84 -59.94
CA THR A 37 -27.35 17.76 -60.41
C THR A 37 -26.48 18.54 -59.42
N PRO A 38 -25.66 17.90 -58.62
CA PRO A 38 -24.82 18.65 -57.68
C PRO A 38 -23.75 19.37 -58.50
N THR A 39 -23.78 20.68 -58.49
CA THR A 39 -22.63 21.50 -58.91
C THR A 39 -21.52 21.24 -57.88
N ILE A 40 -20.56 20.40 -58.23
CA ILE A 40 -19.38 20.13 -57.41
C ILE A 40 -18.54 21.41 -57.42
N THR A 41 -18.63 22.21 -56.39
CA THR A 41 -17.70 23.32 -56.15
C THR A 41 -16.36 22.73 -55.66
N SER A 42 -15.25 23.43 -55.91
CA SER A 42 -13.91 23.02 -55.45
C SER A 42 -13.88 22.75 -53.94
N ALA A 43 -14.65 23.50 -53.15
CA ALA A 43 -14.81 23.31 -51.71
C ALA A 43 -15.47 21.97 -51.34
N ASN A 44 -16.47 21.50 -52.13
CA ASN A 44 -17.12 20.21 -51.91
C ASN A 44 -16.19 19.04 -52.27
N ALA A 45 -15.38 19.20 -53.31
CA ALA A 45 -14.39 18.18 -53.70
C ALA A 45 -13.28 18.02 -52.64
N GLU A 46 -12.78 19.12 -52.09
CA GLU A 46 -11.78 19.11 -51.02
C GLU A 46 -12.32 18.49 -49.73
N PHE A 47 -13.55 18.80 -49.36
CA PHE A 47 -14.21 18.17 -48.21
C PHE A 47 -14.29 16.66 -48.38
N VAL A 48 -14.84 16.18 -49.53
CA VAL A 48 -14.97 14.75 -49.80
C VAL A 48 -13.61 14.05 -49.76
N TYR A 49 -12.60 14.66 -50.38
CA TYR A 49 -11.24 14.12 -50.36
C TYR A 49 -10.68 13.98 -48.95
N LYS A 50 -10.71 15.06 -48.15
CA LYS A 50 -10.19 15.05 -46.77
C LYS A 50 -10.97 14.09 -45.88
N TYR A 51 -12.29 14.01 -46.05
CA TYR A 51 -13.14 13.10 -45.28
C TYR A 51 -12.79 11.64 -45.57
N LEU A 52 -12.75 11.26 -46.87
CA LEU A 52 -12.39 9.90 -47.27
C LEU A 52 -10.95 9.53 -46.86
N LEU A 53 -10.03 10.46 -46.99
CA LEU A 53 -8.63 10.27 -46.53
C LEU A 53 -8.57 10.03 -45.03
N GLY A 54 -9.36 10.76 -44.24
CA GLY A 54 -9.48 10.57 -42.80
C GLY A 54 -10.05 9.20 -42.41
N GLU A 55 -11.10 8.73 -43.13
CA GLU A 55 -11.67 7.40 -42.94
C GLU A 55 -10.65 6.28 -43.25
N ILE A 56 -9.98 6.39 -44.42
CA ILE A 56 -8.96 5.40 -44.83
C ILE A 56 -7.77 5.39 -43.85
N ALA A 57 -7.31 6.56 -43.42
CA ALA A 57 -6.24 6.68 -42.44
C ALA A 57 -6.63 6.00 -41.10
N GLY A 58 -7.86 6.24 -40.63
CA GLY A 58 -8.40 5.58 -39.43
C GLY A 58 -8.44 4.06 -39.56
N GLN A 59 -8.91 3.53 -40.69
CA GLN A 59 -8.98 2.09 -40.97
C GLN A 59 -7.60 1.43 -41.09
N ARG A 60 -6.58 2.17 -41.55
CA ARG A 60 -5.20 1.69 -41.66
C ARG A 60 -4.38 1.85 -40.40
N GLY A 61 -4.97 2.37 -39.30
CA GLY A 61 -4.28 2.62 -38.05
C GLY A 61 -3.48 3.92 -38.00
N GLU A 62 -3.54 4.76 -39.07
CA GLU A 62 -2.92 6.08 -39.09
C GLU A 62 -3.81 7.11 -38.36
N VAL A 63 -4.16 6.82 -37.11
CA VAL A 63 -5.17 7.55 -36.32
C VAL A 63 -4.76 9.00 -36.07
N MET A 64 -3.46 9.27 -36.02
CA MET A 64 -2.91 10.63 -35.93
C MET A 64 -3.34 11.50 -37.14
N LEU A 65 -3.14 10.99 -38.35
CA LEU A 65 -3.52 11.68 -39.56
C LEU A 65 -5.05 11.87 -39.64
N ALA A 66 -5.80 10.82 -39.28
CA ALA A 66 -7.27 10.89 -39.24
C ALA A 66 -7.74 11.99 -38.28
N SER A 67 -7.16 12.10 -37.08
CA SER A 67 -7.53 13.12 -36.10
C SER A 67 -7.31 14.55 -36.59
N GLN A 68 -6.22 14.80 -37.29
CA GLN A 68 -5.89 16.12 -37.86
C GLN A 68 -6.84 16.48 -38.97
N LEU A 69 -7.13 15.54 -39.89
CA LEU A 69 -8.04 15.75 -41.01
C LEU A 69 -9.46 16.05 -40.53
N PHE A 70 -9.98 15.27 -39.57
CA PHE A 70 -11.30 15.53 -39.00
C PHE A 70 -11.35 16.85 -38.23
N LEU A 71 -10.29 17.24 -37.50
CA LEU A 71 -10.23 18.54 -36.82
C LEU A 71 -10.26 19.70 -37.83
N ASP A 72 -9.49 19.60 -38.92
CA ASP A 72 -9.50 20.60 -39.99
C ASP A 72 -10.89 20.74 -40.61
N LEU A 73 -11.50 19.62 -40.96
CA LEU A 73 -12.90 19.61 -41.48
C LEU A 73 -13.91 20.16 -40.47
N ALA A 74 -13.79 19.84 -39.19
CA ALA A 74 -14.65 20.37 -38.13
C ALA A 74 -14.54 21.90 -38.01
N LYS A 75 -13.33 22.46 -38.14
CA LYS A 75 -13.09 23.91 -38.13
C LYS A 75 -13.71 24.59 -39.34
N GLN A 76 -13.66 23.95 -40.53
CA GLN A 76 -14.18 24.50 -41.77
C GLN A 76 -15.71 24.44 -41.84
N THR A 77 -16.27 23.28 -41.45
CA THR A 77 -17.71 23.01 -41.62
C THR A 77 -18.57 23.36 -40.42
N ARG A 78 -17.96 23.54 -39.25
CA ARG A 78 -18.65 23.71 -37.96
C ARG A 78 -19.58 22.54 -37.63
N ASP A 79 -19.28 21.33 -38.14
CA ASP A 79 -20.03 20.11 -37.82
C ASP A 79 -19.53 19.49 -36.52
N PRO A 80 -20.38 19.39 -35.47
CA PRO A 80 -19.98 18.82 -34.19
C PRO A 80 -19.57 17.33 -34.27
N ARG A 81 -20.13 16.58 -35.23
CA ARG A 81 -19.81 15.16 -35.46
C ARG A 81 -18.35 14.96 -35.89
N LEU A 82 -17.83 15.89 -36.68
CA LEU A 82 -16.42 15.87 -37.10
C LEU A 82 -15.50 16.25 -35.97
N ALA A 83 -15.89 17.20 -35.11
CA ALA A 83 -15.14 17.57 -33.91
C ALA A 83 -15.11 16.42 -32.91
N GLU A 84 -16.21 15.70 -32.71
CA GLU A 84 -16.26 14.48 -31.90
C GLU A 84 -15.29 13.41 -32.42
N ARG A 85 -15.36 13.13 -33.73
CA ARG A 85 -14.47 12.13 -34.36
C ARG A 85 -13.00 12.50 -34.21
N ALA A 86 -12.66 13.77 -34.41
CA ALA A 86 -11.32 14.28 -34.21
C ALA A 86 -10.87 14.11 -32.78
N ALA A 87 -11.72 14.44 -31.79
CA ALA A 87 -11.39 14.29 -30.36
C ALA A 87 -11.16 12.84 -29.99
N ARG A 88 -12.03 11.91 -30.42
CA ARG A 88 -11.89 10.46 -30.18
C ARG A 88 -10.62 9.89 -30.84
N ALA A 89 -10.36 10.22 -32.09
CA ALA A 89 -9.18 9.79 -32.83
C ALA A 89 -7.89 10.33 -32.18
N ALA A 90 -7.86 11.61 -31.80
CA ALA A 90 -6.70 12.22 -31.14
C ALA A 90 -6.43 11.63 -29.76
N ALA A 91 -7.49 11.31 -28.99
CA ALA A 91 -7.37 10.62 -27.71
C ALA A 91 -6.77 9.22 -27.88
N TYR A 92 -7.25 8.46 -28.85
CA TYR A 92 -6.72 7.12 -29.17
C TYR A 92 -5.26 7.17 -29.64
N ALA A 93 -4.91 8.18 -30.47
CA ALA A 93 -3.54 8.39 -30.93
C ALA A 93 -2.60 9.01 -29.88
N ASN A 94 -3.08 9.23 -28.64
CA ASN A 94 -2.33 9.87 -27.55
C ASN A 94 -1.77 11.26 -27.94
N GLN A 95 -2.59 12.07 -28.59
CA GLN A 95 -2.27 13.44 -29.01
C GLN A 95 -3.04 14.48 -28.18
N PRO A 96 -2.59 14.79 -26.95
CA PRO A 96 -3.35 15.63 -26.02
C PRO A 96 -3.64 17.05 -26.56
N GLY A 97 -2.73 17.62 -27.35
CA GLY A 97 -2.93 18.95 -27.94
C GLY A 97 -4.03 19.00 -29.00
N VAL A 98 -4.09 18.00 -29.89
CA VAL A 98 -5.15 17.86 -30.90
C VAL A 98 -6.47 17.49 -30.25
N ALA A 99 -6.44 16.56 -29.28
CA ALA A 99 -7.61 16.14 -28.52
C ALA A 99 -8.26 17.32 -27.79
N LEU A 100 -7.45 18.18 -27.16
CA LEU A 100 -7.96 19.38 -26.48
C LEU A 100 -8.63 20.36 -27.46
N GLN A 101 -7.99 20.66 -28.59
CA GLN A 101 -8.57 21.53 -29.59
C GLN A 101 -9.89 20.96 -30.13
N ALA A 102 -9.94 19.69 -30.46
CA ALA A 102 -11.10 19.01 -30.99
C ALA A 102 -12.25 18.94 -29.96
N ALA A 103 -11.96 18.58 -28.74
CA ALA A 103 -12.95 18.50 -27.65
C ALA A 103 -13.53 19.88 -27.32
N THR A 104 -12.69 20.91 -27.24
CA THR A 104 -13.15 22.29 -27.00
C THR A 104 -14.06 22.77 -28.15
N LEU A 105 -13.68 22.52 -29.41
CA LEU A 105 -14.50 22.83 -30.54
C LEU A 105 -15.82 22.05 -30.53
N TRP A 106 -15.80 20.76 -30.18
CA TRP A 106 -17.00 19.95 -30.06
C TRP A 106 -17.96 20.52 -29.00
N ALA A 107 -17.45 20.87 -27.83
CA ALA A 107 -18.25 21.46 -26.75
C ALA A 107 -18.78 22.87 -27.08
N GLU A 108 -18.12 23.60 -27.99
CA GLU A 108 -18.61 24.87 -28.55
C GLU A 108 -19.75 24.64 -29.56
N LEU A 109 -19.58 23.65 -30.47
CA LEU A 109 -20.50 23.35 -31.52
C LEU A 109 -21.78 22.62 -31.05
N ASP A 110 -21.63 21.77 -30.03
CA ASP A 110 -22.73 21.11 -29.33
C ASP A 110 -22.66 21.37 -27.80
N PRO A 111 -23.15 22.53 -27.36
CA PRO A 111 -23.12 22.92 -25.95
C PRO A 111 -23.94 22.02 -25.02
N ASN A 112 -24.84 21.20 -25.54
CA ASN A 112 -25.72 20.32 -24.80
C ASN A 112 -25.18 18.88 -24.69
N SER A 113 -24.15 18.52 -25.46
CA SER A 113 -23.50 17.23 -25.38
C SER A 113 -22.72 17.13 -24.06
N LEU A 114 -23.12 16.19 -23.19
CA LEU A 114 -22.42 15.90 -21.92
C LEU A 114 -21.03 15.35 -22.18
N GLU A 115 -20.87 14.52 -23.18
CA GLU A 115 -19.62 13.92 -23.59
C GLU A 115 -18.60 14.99 -24.01
N ALA A 116 -19.06 15.98 -24.81
CA ALA A 116 -18.24 17.10 -25.24
C ALA A 116 -17.76 17.96 -24.04
N GLN A 117 -18.69 18.28 -23.12
CA GLN A 117 -18.36 19.04 -21.93
C GLN A 117 -17.41 18.27 -21.01
N GLN A 118 -17.61 16.95 -20.87
CA GLN A 118 -16.75 16.10 -20.09
C GLN A 118 -15.33 15.99 -20.69
N ALA A 119 -15.23 15.72 -22.00
CA ALA A 119 -13.96 15.62 -22.69
C ALA A 119 -13.15 16.94 -22.60
N SER A 120 -13.83 18.09 -22.84
CA SER A 120 -13.20 19.41 -22.70
C SER A 120 -12.72 19.68 -21.28
N SER A 121 -13.55 19.43 -20.27
CA SER A 121 -13.17 19.67 -18.88
C SER A 121 -11.98 18.82 -18.45
N GLN A 122 -11.94 17.54 -18.81
CA GLN A 122 -10.85 16.61 -18.50
C GLN A 122 -9.52 17.07 -19.12
N LEU A 123 -9.54 17.41 -20.41
CA LEU A 123 -8.34 17.80 -21.14
C LEU A 123 -7.83 19.17 -20.70
N LEU A 124 -8.72 20.13 -20.42
CA LEU A 124 -8.37 21.44 -19.88
C LEU A 124 -7.74 21.33 -18.49
N VAL A 125 -8.32 20.51 -17.60
CA VAL A 125 -7.76 20.26 -16.27
C VAL A 125 -6.41 19.56 -16.37
N ALA A 126 -6.27 18.56 -17.23
CA ALA A 126 -5.01 17.84 -17.45
C ALA A 126 -3.89 18.74 -18.01
N SER A 127 -4.26 19.76 -18.79
CA SER A 127 -3.31 20.76 -19.33
C SER A 127 -3.03 21.94 -18.38
N GLY A 128 -3.61 21.94 -17.16
CA GLY A 128 -3.42 23.00 -16.16
C GLY A 128 -4.32 24.23 -16.37
N ASN A 129 -5.29 24.16 -17.28
CA ASN A 129 -6.17 25.29 -17.64
C ASN A 129 -7.48 25.26 -16.86
N LEU A 130 -7.42 25.25 -15.53
CA LEU A 130 -8.59 25.11 -14.65
C LEU A 130 -9.67 26.20 -14.93
N ASN A 131 -9.26 27.44 -15.13
CA ASN A 131 -10.19 28.55 -15.39
C ASN A 131 -11.02 28.34 -16.66
N GLN A 132 -10.42 27.76 -17.70
CA GLN A 132 -11.15 27.42 -18.94
C GLN A 132 -12.02 26.17 -18.76
N ALA A 133 -11.69 25.27 -17.86
CA ALA A 133 -12.49 24.09 -17.55
C ALA A 133 -13.76 24.41 -16.77
N LYS A 134 -13.77 25.47 -15.94
CA LYS A 134 -14.91 25.84 -15.07
C LYS A 134 -16.25 25.91 -15.82
N PRO A 135 -16.41 26.61 -16.97
CA PRO A 135 -17.70 26.65 -17.69
C PRO A 135 -18.21 25.29 -18.14
N HIS A 136 -17.30 24.40 -18.55
CA HIS A 136 -17.66 23.05 -18.98
C HIS A 136 -18.13 22.19 -17.80
N ILE A 137 -17.44 22.27 -16.66
CA ILE A 137 -17.84 21.62 -15.42
C ILE A 137 -19.20 22.14 -14.94
N GLN A 138 -19.43 23.44 -14.97
CA GLN A 138 -20.71 24.03 -14.60
C GLN A 138 -21.88 23.50 -15.43
N LYS A 139 -21.69 23.33 -16.74
CA LYS A 139 -22.71 22.73 -17.61
C LYS A 139 -23.02 21.27 -17.24
N LEU A 140 -22.00 20.48 -16.87
CA LEU A 140 -22.18 19.10 -16.38
C LEU A 140 -22.98 19.06 -15.07
N LEU A 141 -22.70 19.98 -14.15
CA LEU A 141 -23.41 20.08 -12.86
C LEU A 141 -24.82 20.71 -12.99
N ALA A 142 -25.10 21.46 -14.05
CA ALA A 142 -26.40 22.07 -14.27
C ALA A 142 -27.50 21.02 -14.53
N LYS A 143 -27.16 19.89 -15.18
CA LYS A 143 -28.12 18.82 -15.44
C LYS A 143 -28.37 17.99 -14.18
N GLU A 144 -29.65 17.87 -13.80
CA GLU A 144 -30.07 17.22 -12.56
C GLU A 144 -29.67 15.75 -12.52
N GLU A 145 -29.80 15.04 -13.63
CA GLU A 145 -29.53 13.60 -13.78
C GLU A 145 -28.06 13.23 -13.52
N THR A 146 -27.12 14.12 -13.82
CA THR A 146 -25.69 13.88 -13.72
C THR A 146 -25.02 14.64 -12.57
N ARG A 147 -25.72 15.57 -11.94
CA ARG A 147 -25.19 16.49 -10.94
C ARG A 147 -24.53 15.78 -9.75
N ALA A 148 -25.25 14.86 -9.13
CA ALA A 148 -24.76 14.13 -7.97
C ALA A 148 -23.45 13.38 -8.28
N ASN A 149 -23.42 12.61 -9.37
CA ASN A 149 -22.25 11.91 -9.84
C ASN A 149 -21.11 12.87 -10.26
N GLY A 150 -21.49 14.03 -10.84
CA GLY A 150 -20.55 15.09 -11.18
C GLY A 150 -19.79 15.59 -9.96
N PHE A 151 -20.47 15.86 -8.83
CA PHE A 151 -19.81 16.26 -7.58
C PHE A 151 -18.91 15.17 -7.02
N LEU A 152 -19.31 13.90 -7.05
CA LEU A 152 -18.47 12.79 -6.61
C LEU A 152 -17.19 12.64 -7.46
N TYR A 153 -17.29 13.00 -8.75
CA TYR A 153 -16.18 12.94 -9.68
C TYR A 153 -15.20 14.11 -9.57
N LEU A 154 -15.63 15.30 -9.11
CA LEU A 154 -14.84 16.53 -9.11
C LEU A 154 -13.49 16.39 -8.42
N ASN A 155 -13.45 15.78 -7.23
CA ASN A 155 -12.19 15.60 -6.49
C ASN A 155 -11.19 14.70 -7.25
N SER A 156 -11.68 13.68 -7.94
CA SER A 156 -10.85 12.84 -8.81
C SER A 156 -10.33 13.61 -10.03
N LEU A 157 -11.20 14.39 -10.67
CA LEU A 157 -10.84 15.22 -11.81
C LEU A 157 -9.74 16.24 -11.45
N LEU A 158 -9.84 16.86 -10.27
CA LEU A 158 -8.94 17.92 -9.81
C LEU A 158 -7.76 17.39 -8.96
N ALA A 159 -7.63 16.08 -8.78
CA ALA A 159 -6.64 15.47 -7.89
C ALA A 159 -5.19 15.86 -8.19
N ASN A 160 -4.84 16.06 -9.47
CA ASN A 160 -3.48 16.38 -9.90
C ASN A 160 -3.16 17.89 -9.89
N GLN A 161 -4.12 18.77 -9.55
CA GLN A 161 -3.86 20.20 -9.42
C GLN A 161 -2.92 20.45 -8.22
N LYS A 162 -1.92 21.32 -8.42
CA LYS A 162 -0.90 21.58 -7.39
C LYS A 162 -1.47 22.38 -6.22
N ASP A 163 -2.25 23.42 -6.50
CA ASP A 163 -2.86 24.26 -5.48
C ASP A 163 -4.16 23.64 -4.97
N LYS A 164 -4.07 22.98 -3.80
CA LYS A 164 -5.21 22.33 -3.15
C LYS A 164 -6.20 23.34 -2.57
N SER A 165 -5.75 24.55 -2.24
CA SER A 165 -6.62 25.61 -1.75
C SER A 165 -7.48 26.19 -2.88
N GLU A 166 -6.90 26.35 -4.08
CA GLU A 166 -7.65 26.74 -5.27
C GLU A 166 -8.70 25.68 -5.66
N VAL A 167 -8.35 24.39 -5.55
CA VAL A 167 -9.29 23.27 -5.77
C VAL A 167 -10.47 23.36 -4.81
N LEU A 168 -10.22 23.55 -3.51
CA LEU A 168 -11.27 23.71 -2.50
C LEU A 168 -12.18 24.91 -2.81
N THR A 169 -11.60 26.06 -3.15
CA THR A 169 -12.34 27.27 -3.53
C THR A 169 -13.24 26.99 -4.74
N THR A 170 -12.68 26.39 -5.78
CA THR A 170 -13.42 26.04 -7.02
C THR A 170 -14.58 25.08 -6.75
N ILE A 171 -14.37 24.03 -5.96
CA ILE A 171 -15.44 23.08 -5.60
C ILE A 171 -16.52 23.77 -4.76
N THR A 172 -16.13 24.68 -3.86
CA THR A 172 -17.07 25.47 -3.03
C THR A 172 -17.92 26.41 -3.92
N GLU A 173 -17.32 27.06 -4.92
CA GLU A 173 -18.03 27.88 -5.92
C GLU A 173 -19.06 27.05 -6.68
N PHE A 174 -18.68 25.85 -7.14
CA PHE A 174 -19.60 24.94 -7.86
C PHE A 174 -20.74 24.43 -6.96
N ALA A 175 -20.49 24.22 -5.69
CA ALA A 175 -21.48 23.72 -4.73
C ALA A 175 -22.48 24.79 -4.28
N ALA A 176 -22.12 26.07 -4.34
CA ALA A 176 -22.93 27.18 -3.85
C ALA A 176 -24.38 27.21 -4.39
N PRO A 177 -24.65 26.91 -5.69
CA PRO A 177 -26.02 26.84 -6.22
C PRO A 177 -26.85 25.66 -5.70
N TYR A 178 -26.22 24.68 -5.02
CA TYR A 178 -26.83 23.40 -4.64
C TYR A 178 -26.79 23.12 -3.13
N PRO A 179 -27.30 24.02 -2.27
CA PRO A 179 -27.16 23.91 -0.82
C PRO A 179 -27.89 22.73 -0.19
N LYS A 180 -28.81 22.09 -0.93
CA LYS A 180 -29.58 20.92 -0.47
C LYS A 180 -29.05 19.59 -1.04
N LEU A 181 -27.95 19.60 -1.79
CA LEU A 181 -27.38 18.41 -2.40
C LEU A 181 -26.27 17.83 -1.51
N PRO A 182 -26.43 16.66 -0.91
CA PRO A 182 -25.42 16.07 -0.02
C PRO A 182 -24.09 15.81 -0.71
N GLU A 183 -24.08 15.42 -2.01
CA GLU A 183 -22.88 15.18 -2.80
C GLU A 183 -22.04 16.45 -3.00
N ALA A 184 -22.67 17.63 -3.07
CA ALA A 184 -21.95 18.90 -3.16
C ALA A 184 -21.18 19.21 -1.87
N HIS A 185 -21.81 19.03 -0.72
CA HIS A 185 -21.14 19.21 0.58
C HIS A 185 -20.08 18.14 0.85
N PHE A 186 -20.33 16.91 0.42
CA PHE A 186 -19.33 15.84 0.49
C PHE A 186 -18.10 16.17 -0.35
N ALA A 187 -18.27 16.70 -1.55
CA ALA A 187 -17.16 17.13 -2.40
C ALA A 187 -16.32 18.25 -1.74
N ILE A 188 -16.99 19.22 -1.07
CA ILE A 188 -16.31 20.25 -0.27
C ILE A 188 -15.51 19.59 0.87
N ALA A 189 -16.11 18.65 1.60
CA ALA A 189 -15.45 17.98 2.72
C ALA A 189 -14.18 17.24 2.26
N GLN A 190 -14.25 16.50 1.15
CA GLN A 190 -13.08 15.82 0.57
C GLN A 190 -11.98 16.81 0.17
N ALA A 191 -12.35 17.88 -0.55
CA ALA A 191 -11.39 18.89 -0.99
C ALA A 191 -10.74 19.59 0.21
N ALA A 192 -11.51 19.87 1.25
CA ALA A 192 -11.02 20.50 2.48
C ALA A 192 -10.02 19.60 3.24
N LEU A 193 -10.26 18.28 3.28
CA LEU A 193 -9.30 17.33 3.86
C LEU A 193 -7.99 17.29 3.08
N ILE A 194 -8.07 17.34 1.74
CA ILE A 194 -6.90 17.34 0.86
C ILE A 194 -6.11 18.66 0.99
N ALA A 195 -6.83 19.78 1.23
CA ALA A 195 -6.24 21.11 1.42
C ALA A 195 -5.79 21.39 2.88
N ASP A 196 -5.85 20.39 3.77
CA ASP A 196 -5.54 20.49 5.19
C ASP A 196 -6.34 21.61 5.90
N LYS A 197 -7.67 21.62 5.65
CA LYS A 197 -8.63 22.55 6.24
C LYS A 197 -9.71 21.79 7.04
N PRO A 198 -9.34 21.19 8.20
CA PRO A 198 -10.22 20.29 8.95
C PRO A 198 -11.51 20.95 9.43
N ASP A 199 -11.48 22.23 9.79
CA ASP A 199 -12.69 22.95 10.23
C ASP A 199 -13.72 23.10 9.10
N VAL A 200 -13.26 23.35 7.87
CA VAL A 200 -14.13 23.41 6.69
C VAL A 200 -14.69 22.02 6.38
N ALA A 201 -13.86 20.99 6.44
CA ALA A 201 -14.28 19.61 6.25
C ALA A 201 -15.37 19.21 7.26
N LYS A 202 -15.17 19.53 8.54
CA LYS A 202 -16.12 19.24 9.61
C LYS A 202 -17.50 19.86 9.34
N LYS A 203 -17.55 21.16 9.03
CA LYS A 203 -18.81 21.86 8.70
C LYS A 203 -19.51 21.23 7.48
N ALA A 204 -18.74 20.87 6.46
CA ALA A 204 -19.27 20.24 5.26
C ALA A 204 -19.83 18.85 5.56
N PHE A 205 -19.15 18.03 6.38
CA PHE A 205 -19.67 16.73 6.84
C PHE A 205 -20.93 16.87 7.70
N GLU A 206 -20.99 17.86 8.60
CA GLU A 206 -22.18 18.12 9.40
C GLU A 206 -23.40 18.40 8.49
N THR A 207 -23.20 19.16 7.42
CA THR A 207 -24.26 19.44 6.44
C THR A 207 -24.62 18.19 5.63
N THR A 208 -23.63 17.44 5.18
CA THR A 208 -23.84 16.17 4.46
C THR A 208 -24.66 15.21 5.31
N THR A 209 -24.29 15.04 6.58
CA THR A 209 -24.99 14.14 7.52
C THR A 209 -26.43 14.61 7.82
N LYS A 210 -26.69 15.92 7.85
CA LYS A 210 -28.05 16.44 7.99
C LYS A 210 -28.92 16.14 6.78
N LEU A 211 -28.34 16.21 5.58
CA LEU A 211 -29.06 15.98 4.32
C LEU A 211 -29.24 14.49 3.99
N ARG A 212 -28.24 13.68 4.30
CA ARG A 212 -28.22 12.24 4.06
C ARG A 212 -27.52 11.50 5.19
N PRO A 213 -28.23 11.22 6.29
CA PRO A 213 -27.64 10.72 7.52
C PRO A 213 -27.17 9.26 7.47
N ASP A 214 -27.67 8.48 6.52
CA ASP A 214 -27.36 7.07 6.29
C ASP A 214 -26.23 6.84 5.27
N TRP A 215 -25.56 7.91 4.81
CA TRP A 215 -24.57 7.80 3.75
C TRP A 215 -23.23 7.25 4.25
N GLU A 216 -22.99 5.95 4.02
CA GLU A 216 -21.82 5.22 4.52
C GLU A 216 -20.50 5.79 4.02
N LEU A 217 -20.39 6.15 2.73
CA LEU A 217 -19.16 6.73 2.18
C LEU A 217 -18.77 8.03 2.90
N SER A 218 -19.75 8.90 3.18
CA SER A 218 -19.51 10.12 3.95
C SER A 218 -19.11 9.82 5.39
N ALA A 219 -19.80 8.89 6.03
CA ALA A 219 -19.50 8.46 7.39
C ALA A 219 -18.10 7.82 7.50
N GLN A 220 -17.69 7.04 6.52
CA GLN A 220 -16.36 6.44 6.49
C GLN A 220 -15.26 7.52 6.43
N LEU A 221 -15.39 8.50 5.54
CA LEU A 221 -14.40 9.57 5.40
C LEU A 221 -14.39 10.50 6.64
N GLN A 222 -15.57 10.79 7.21
CA GLN A 222 -15.68 11.54 8.46
C GLN A 222 -15.02 10.80 9.62
N GLY A 223 -15.21 9.49 9.73
CA GLY A 223 -14.55 8.65 10.73
C GLY A 223 -13.04 8.66 10.59
N GLN A 224 -12.51 8.61 9.36
CA GLN A 224 -11.07 8.73 9.09
C GLN A 224 -10.51 10.11 9.49
N MET A 225 -11.27 11.17 9.26
CA MET A 225 -10.91 12.52 9.74
C MET A 225 -10.82 12.55 11.27
N LEU A 226 -11.84 12.04 11.95
CA LEU A 226 -11.89 11.99 13.42
C LEU A 226 -10.78 11.12 14.01
N LEU A 227 -10.36 10.05 13.32
CA LEU A 227 -9.25 9.20 13.74
C LEU A 227 -7.91 9.96 13.80
N LYS A 228 -7.69 10.93 12.91
CA LYS A 228 -6.51 11.79 12.98
C LYS A 228 -6.52 12.72 14.21
N GLU A 229 -7.70 13.06 14.72
CA GLU A 229 -7.82 13.85 15.95
C GLU A 229 -7.68 12.98 17.20
N SER A 230 -8.42 11.88 17.27
CA SER A 230 -8.39 10.90 18.37
C SER A 230 -9.08 9.61 17.96
N PRO A 231 -8.48 8.44 18.27
CA PRO A 231 -9.12 7.13 18.09
C PRO A 231 -10.49 7.04 18.78
N GLU A 232 -10.63 7.59 19.98
CA GLU A 232 -11.88 7.56 20.78
C GLU A 232 -13.00 8.32 20.08
N LYS A 233 -12.70 9.47 19.43
CA LYS A 233 -13.70 10.22 18.65
C LYS A 233 -14.21 9.40 17.47
N ALA A 234 -13.31 8.74 16.74
CA ALA A 234 -13.68 7.89 15.61
C ALA A 234 -14.50 6.66 16.07
N ILE A 235 -14.09 6.02 17.17
CA ILE A 235 -14.81 4.89 17.79
C ILE A 235 -16.24 5.30 18.16
N GLY A 236 -16.37 6.39 18.91
CA GLY A 236 -17.68 6.90 19.33
C GLY A 236 -18.57 7.29 18.15
N PHE A 237 -17.98 7.85 17.11
CA PHE A 237 -18.70 8.20 15.88
C PHE A 237 -19.22 6.95 15.15
N TYR A 238 -18.38 5.95 14.89
CA TYR A 238 -18.79 4.72 14.23
C TYR A 238 -19.83 3.94 15.04
N GLN A 239 -19.66 3.87 16.35
CA GLN A 239 -20.62 3.23 17.25
C GLN A 239 -21.99 3.91 17.17
N ASN A 240 -22.04 5.25 17.22
CA ASN A 240 -23.28 6.01 17.09
C ASN A 240 -23.93 5.83 15.72
N PHE A 241 -23.14 5.77 14.66
CA PHE A 241 -23.64 5.50 13.30
C PHE A 241 -24.27 4.10 13.22
N LEU A 242 -23.57 3.07 13.70
CA LEU A 242 -24.04 1.69 13.69
C LEU A 242 -25.26 1.44 14.58
N ASN A 243 -25.43 2.21 15.65
CA ASN A 243 -26.64 2.18 16.48
C ASN A 243 -27.89 2.62 15.70
N LYS A 244 -27.72 3.59 14.77
CA LYS A 244 -28.80 4.09 13.92
C LYS A 244 -28.99 3.25 12.64
N TYR A 245 -27.87 2.77 12.08
CA TYR A 245 -27.81 2.05 10.81
C TYR A 245 -27.10 0.70 10.98
N PRO A 246 -27.71 -0.26 11.67
CA PRO A 246 -27.05 -1.52 12.07
C PRO A 246 -26.70 -2.45 10.89
N LYS A 247 -27.19 -2.17 9.68
CA LYS A 247 -26.91 -2.95 8.47
C LYS A 247 -25.70 -2.43 7.67
N SER A 248 -25.07 -1.36 8.12
CA SER A 248 -23.92 -0.73 7.45
C SER A 248 -22.65 -1.54 7.64
N ASN A 249 -22.43 -2.51 6.76
CA ASN A 249 -21.29 -3.44 6.86
C ASN A 249 -19.94 -2.75 6.63
N ASP A 250 -19.86 -1.77 5.74
CA ASP A 250 -18.60 -1.03 5.46
C ASP A 250 -18.16 -0.21 6.68
N ILE A 251 -19.11 0.42 7.37
CA ILE A 251 -18.83 1.14 8.61
C ILE A 251 -18.48 0.18 9.73
N ARG A 252 -19.19 -0.97 9.85
CA ARG A 252 -18.87 -2.01 10.82
C ARG A 252 -17.48 -2.58 10.62
N MET A 253 -17.06 -2.80 9.38
CA MET A 253 -15.72 -3.24 9.04
C MET A 253 -14.67 -2.20 9.47
N SER A 254 -14.90 -0.91 9.16
CA SER A 254 -14.02 0.18 9.56
C SER A 254 -13.92 0.30 11.08
N TYR A 255 -15.04 0.16 11.79
CA TYR A 255 -15.10 0.15 13.24
C TYR A 255 -14.34 -1.01 13.86
N ALA A 256 -14.58 -2.23 13.36
CA ALA A 256 -13.90 -3.43 13.84
C ALA A 256 -12.38 -3.36 13.64
N LYS A 257 -11.92 -2.92 12.46
CA LYS A 257 -10.49 -2.68 12.18
C LYS A 257 -9.88 -1.66 13.15
N LEU A 258 -10.59 -0.56 13.41
CA LEU A 258 -10.12 0.46 14.36
C LEU A 258 -9.97 -0.11 15.78
N LEU A 259 -10.94 -0.89 16.24
CA LEU A 259 -10.88 -1.55 17.55
C LEU A 259 -9.67 -2.50 17.68
N VAL A 260 -9.37 -3.29 16.62
CA VAL A 260 -8.18 -4.16 16.59
C VAL A 260 -6.90 -3.34 16.68
N ASN A 261 -6.78 -2.28 15.89
CA ASN A 261 -5.61 -1.40 15.90
C ASN A 261 -5.39 -0.73 17.27
N GLN A 262 -6.48 -0.46 18.00
CA GLN A 262 -6.42 0.07 19.37
C GLN A 262 -6.32 -1.03 20.45
N LYS A 263 -6.07 -2.29 20.06
CA LYS A 263 -5.98 -3.47 20.95
C LYS A 263 -7.24 -3.72 21.79
N ARG A 264 -8.40 -3.20 21.35
CA ARG A 264 -9.73 -3.38 21.99
C ARG A 264 -10.41 -4.65 21.45
N HIS A 265 -9.73 -5.78 21.56
CA HIS A 265 -10.13 -7.05 20.92
C HIS A 265 -11.47 -7.58 21.42
N ALA A 266 -11.77 -7.40 22.72
CA ALA A 266 -13.06 -7.83 23.29
C ALA A 266 -14.28 -7.13 22.66
N GLU A 267 -14.11 -5.87 22.24
CA GLU A 267 -15.17 -5.10 21.57
C GLU A 267 -15.23 -5.38 20.06
N ALA A 268 -14.11 -5.71 19.43
CA ALA A 268 -14.05 -6.08 18.01
C ALA A 268 -14.76 -7.41 17.73
N LYS A 269 -14.64 -8.38 18.64
CA LYS A 269 -15.18 -9.75 18.48
C LYS A 269 -16.67 -9.81 18.11
N PRO A 270 -17.62 -9.14 18.82
CA PRO A 270 -19.02 -9.15 18.43
C PRO A 270 -19.28 -8.49 17.08
N GLU A 271 -18.47 -7.51 16.68
CA GLU A 271 -18.64 -6.88 15.38
C GLU A 271 -18.20 -7.80 14.23
N PHE A 272 -17.21 -8.67 14.44
CA PHE A 272 -16.83 -9.73 13.50
C PHE A 272 -17.97 -10.71 13.23
N VAL A 273 -18.64 -11.16 14.30
CA VAL A 273 -19.79 -12.05 14.18
C VAL A 273 -20.89 -11.41 13.34
N LYS A 274 -21.26 -10.16 13.67
CA LYS A 274 -22.29 -9.42 12.92
C LYS A 274 -21.91 -9.21 11.44
N LEU A 275 -20.63 -8.99 11.13
CA LEU A 275 -20.17 -8.84 9.74
C LEU A 275 -20.41 -10.11 8.93
N VAL A 276 -20.03 -11.27 9.47
CA VAL A 276 -20.23 -12.55 8.76
C VAL A 276 -21.71 -12.90 8.62
N GLU A 277 -22.51 -12.71 9.69
CA GLU A 277 -23.94 -12.97 9.67
C GLU A 277 -24.67 -12.08 8.64
N SER A 278 -24.37 -10.78 8.63
CA SER A 278 -25.00 -9.82 7.71
C SER A 278 -24.57 -9.96 6.25
N SER A 279 -23.43 -10.60 6.00
CA SER A 279 -22.92 -10.88 4.65
C SER A 279 -23.35 -12.23 4.08
N ASN A 280 -24.26 -12.95 4.77
CA ASN A 280 -24.68 -14.31 4.42
C ASN A 280 -23.49 -15.27 4.28
N GLY A 281 -22.45 -15.08 5.08
CA GLY A 281 -21.26 -15.93 5.07
C GLY A 281 -20.37 -15.73 3.84
N SER A 282 -20.34 -14.53 3.24
CA SER A 282 -19.42 -14.22 2.13
C SER A 282 -18.02 -14.75 2.41
N PRO A 283 -17.41 -15.51 1.47
CA PRO A 283 -16.07 -16.01 1.65
C PRO A 283 -15.04 -14.88 1.86
N GLU A 284 -15.18 -13.75 1.17
CA GLU A 284 -14.28 -12.61 1.30
C GLU A 284 -14.39 -11.96 2.69
N ILE A 285 -15.60 -11.74 3.17
CA ILE A 285 -15.83 -11.18 4.51
C ILE A 285 -15.32 -12.14 5.58
N SER A 286 -15.60 -13.45 5.44
CA SER A 286 -15.08 -14.47 6.36
C SER A 286 -13.55 -14.50 6.39
N ALA A 287 -12.88 -14.38 5.24
CA ALA A 287 -11.42 -14.27 5.17
C ALA A 287 -10.88 -13.05 5.92
N VAL A 288 -11.49 -11.87 5.70
CA VAL A 288 -11.08 -10.62 6.39
C VAL A 288 -11.29 -10.72 7.90
N VAL A 289 -12.43 -11.29 8.33
CA VAL A 289 -12.71 -11.50 9.76
C VAL A 289 -11.73 -12.49 10.37
N GLY A 290 -11.36 -13.55 9.62
CA GLY A 290 -10.30 -14.48 10.01
C GLY A 290 -8.95 -13.78 10.24
N LEU A 291 -8.54 -12.88 9.32
CA LEU A 291 -7.30 -12.10 9.46
C LEU A 291 -7.33 -11.18 10.69
N LEU A 292 -8.38 -10.42 10.88
CA LEU A 292 -8.52 -9.52 12.03
C LEU A 292 -8.55 -10.30 13.36
N SER A 293 -9.14 -11.51 13.36
CA SER A 293 -9.12 -12.41 14.51
C SER A 293 -7.69 -12.91 14.79
N LEU A 294 -6.93 -13.24 13.75
CA LEU A 294 -5.53 -13.66 13.86
C LEU A 294 -4.65 -12.54 14.45
N GLU A 295 -4.81 -11.30 13.96
CA GLU A 295 -4.13 -10.11 14.51
C GLU A 295 -4.49 -9.87 15.98
N SER A 296 -5.74 -10.16 16.35
CA SER A 296 -6.23 -10.08 17.72
C SER A 296 -5.78 -11.24 18.61
N SER A 297 -5.01 -12.18 18.07
CA SER A 297 -4.62 -13.45 18.74
C SER A 297 -5.82 -14.32 19.16
N ASP A 298 -7.01 -14.11 18.56
CA ASP A 298 -8.17 -15.01 18.71
C ASP A 298 -8.08 -16.12 17.67
N TYR A 299 -7.16 -17.06 17.90
CA TYR A 299 -6.83 -18.13 16.96
C TYR A 299 -8.03 -19.06 16.66
N LEU A 300 -8.90 -19.32 17.65
CA LEU A 300 -10.08 -20.15 17.46
C LEU A 300 -11.08 -19.48 16.51
N MET A 301 -11.27 -18.18 16.65
CA MET A 301 -12.12 -17.42 15.75
C MET A 301 -11.50 -17.30 14.35
N ALA A 302 -10.20 -17.07 14.25
CA ALA A 302 -9.45 -17.05 13.01
C ALA A 302 -9.62 -18.37 12.23
N ASP A 303 -9.37 -19.50 12.89
CA ASP A 303 -9.51 -20.85 12.31
C ASP A 303 -10.94 -21.09 11.80
N LYS A 304 -11.96 -20.74 12.61
CA LYS A 304 -13.35 -20.87 12.22
C LYS A 304 -13.66 -20.14 10.92
N TYR A 305 -13.28 -18.88 10.83
CA TYR A 305 -13.66 -18.04 9.70
C TYR A 305 -12.81 -18.26 8.46
N PHE A 306 -11.55 -18.64 8.58
CA PHE A 306 -10.76 -19.11 7.44
C PHE A 306 -11.33 -20.39 6.85
N GLN A 307 -11.67 -21.39 7.68
CA GLN A 307 -12.29 -22.63 7.21
C GLN A 307 -13.68 -22.39 6.59
N GLN A 308 -14.49 -21.50 7.18
CA GLN A 308 -15.75 -21.08 6.59
C GLN A 308 -15.54 -20.41 5.23
N SER A 309 -14.56 -19.52 5.10
CA SER A 309 -14.23 -18.86 3.84
C SER A 309 -13.86 -19.88 2.75
N ILE A 310 -12.99 -20.84 3.07
CA ILE A 310 -12.60 -21.92 2.15
C ILE A 310 -13.81 -22.75 1.73
N SER A 311 -14.63 -23.19 2.70
CA SER A 311 -15.80 -24.01 2.41
C SER A 311 -16.89 -23.26 1.63
N SER A 312 -16.93 -21.94 1.72
CA SER A 312 -17.84 -21.07 0.95
C SER A 312 -17.29 -20.68 -0.42
N GLY A 313 -16.15 -21.24 -0.86
CA GLY A 313 -15.61 -21.08 -2.20
C GLY A 313 -14.70 -19.85 -2.39
N PHE A 314 -13.90 -19.50 -1.41
CA PHE A 314 -12.88 -18.46 -1.55
C PHE A 314 -11.91 -18.81 -2.71
N LYS A 315 -11.66 -17.83 -3.58
CA LYS A 315 -10.93 -18.07 -4.85
C LYS A 315 -9.47 -18.47 -4.68
N ASN A 316 -8.83 -18.03 -3.60
CA ASN A 316 -7.41 -18.31 -3.34
C ASN A 316 -7.22 -19.00 -1.96
N PRO A 317 -7.60 -20.30 -1.84
CA PRO A 317 -7.57 -21.00 -0.56
C PRO A 317 -6.14 -21.21 -0.02
N ASP A 318 -5.12 -21.21 -0.86
CA ASP A 318 -3.73 -21.45 -0.46
C ASP A 318 -3.22 -20.41 0.52
N GLN A 319 -3.54 -19.13 0.30
CA GLN A 319 -3.22 -18.09 1.25
C GLN A 319 -3.89 -18.32 2.63
N LEU A 320 -5.15 -18.79 2.63
CA LEU A 320 -5.85 -19.10 3.87
C LEU A 320 -5.29 -20.35 4.56
N HIS A 321 -4.80 -21.33 3.81
CA HIS A 321 -4.09 -22.48 4.36
C HIS A 321 -2.82 -22.05 5.11
N ILE A 322 -2.06 -21.09 4.57
CA ILE A 322 -0.89 -20.51 5.27
C ILE A 322 -1.32 -19.83 6.58
N TYR A 323 -2.38 -19.03 6.57
CA TYR A 323 -2.86 -18.37 7.80
C TYR A 323 -3.36 -19.37 8.85
N LEU A 324 -4.02 -20.47 8.43
CA LEU A 324 -4.41 -21.56 9.31
C LEU A 324 -3.20 -22.28 9.89
N GLY A 325 -2.16 -22.49 9.07
CA GLY A 325 -0.89 -23.04 9.53
C GLY A 325 -0.24 -22.16 10.59
N ARG A 326 -0.14 -20.87 10.33
CA ARG A 326 0.39 -19.88 11.31
C ARG A 326 -0.45 -19.79 12.58
N SER A 327 -1.77 -19.84 12.45
CA SER A 327 -2.67 -19.90 13.61
C SER A 327 -2.39 -21.14 14.47
N ALA A 328 -2.25 -22.30 13.82
CA ALA A 328 -1.92 -23.55 14.53
C ALA A 328 -0.56 -23.49 15.21
N GLU A 329 0.47 -22.89 14.59
CA GLU A 329 1.78 -22.66 15.21
C GLU A 329 1.68 -21.79 16.47
N ARG A 330 0.93 -20.68 16.42
CA ARG A 330 0.70 -19.80 17.57
C ARG A 330 -0.01 -20.52 18.72
N GLN A 331 -0.85 -21.53 18.39
CA GLN A 331 -1.51 -22.41 19.35
C GLN A 331 -0.62 -23.60 19.79
N LYS A 332 0.63 -23.69 19.32
CA LYS A 332 1.55 -24.81 19.55
C LYS A 332 1.03 -26.17 19.07
N MET A 333 0.23 -26.13 18.00
CA MET A 333 -0.36 -27.31 17.35
C MET A 333 0.45 -27.68 16.09
N ASP A 334 1.73 -28.03 16.26
CA ASP A 334 2.69 -28.22 15.18
C ASP A 334 2.24 -29.23 14.11
N ALA A 335 1.64 -30.35 14.52
CA ALA A 335 1.13 -31.35 13.58
C ALA A 335 0.04 -30.76 12.67
N LYS A 336 -0.88 -29.99 13.25
CA LYS A 336 -1.96 -29.33 12.51
C LYS A 336 -1.43 -28.21 11.60
N ALA A 337 -0.37 -27.51 12.04
CA ALA A 337 0.29 -26.51 11.19
C ALA A 337 0.85 -27.16 9.91
N LEU A 338 1.54 -28.29 10.03
CA LEU A 338 2.05 -29.05 8.89
C LEU A 338 0.95 -29.54 7.97
N GLU A 339 -0.18 -30.04 8.51
CA GLU A 339 -1.35 -30.43 7.71
C GLU A 339 -1.90 -29.27 6.87
N TRP A 340 -1.91 -28.06 7.40
CA TRP A 340 -2.36 -26.89 6.66
C TRP A 340 -1.35 -26.44 5.61
N TYR A 341 -0.08 -26.40 5.93
CA TYR A 341 0.98 -26.05 4.98
C TYR A 341 1.06 -27.03 3.82
N ASP A 342 0.78 -28.30 4.07
CA ASP A 342 0.78 -29.35 3.04
C ASP A 342 -0.39 -29.26 2.05
N LYS A 343 -1.45 -28.55 2.40
CA LYS A 343 -2.57 -28.29 1.48
C LYS A 343 -2.30 -27.24 0.42
N VAL A 344 -1.26 -26.43 0.60
CA VAL A 344 -0.89 -25.37 -0.35
C VAL A 344 -0.35 -26.00 -1.64
N GLN A 345 -1.00 -25.67 -2.75
CA GLN A 345 -0.65 -26.22 -4.05
C GLN A 345 0.56 -25.50 -4.69
N PRO A 346 1.28 -26.14 -5.62
CA PRO A 346 2.34 -25.48 -6.38
C PRO A 346 1.84 -24.18 -7.05
N GLY A 347 2.53 -23.06 -6.81
CA GLY A 347 2.15 -21.73 -7.29
C GLY A 347 2.73 -20.62 -6.43
N GLU A 348 2.07 -19.47 -6.45
CA GLU A 348 2.53 -18.21 -5.81
C GLU A 348 2.87 -18.38 -4.32
N HIS A 349 2.09 -19.16 -3.58
CA HIS A 349 2.21 -19.32 -2.12
C HIS A 349 2.98 -20.58 -1.69
N PHE A 350 3.39 -21.41 -2.64
CA PHE A 350 3.99 -22.72 -2.35
C PHE A 350 5.30 -22.60 -1.56
N LEU A 351 6.22 -21.77 -2.03
CA LEU A 351 7.50 -21.58 -1.35
C LEU A 351 7.33 -21.05 0.08
N GLU A 352 6.45 -20.04 0.27
CA GLU A 352 6.15 -19.49 1.59
C GLU A 352 5.66 -20.57 2.56
N SER A 353 4.81 -21.47 2.06
CA SER A 353 4.32 -22.63 2.82
C SER A 353 5.46 -23.58 3.19
N ARG A 354 6.34 -23.92 2.23
CA ARG A 354 7.49 -24.82 2.47
C ARG A 354 8.47 -24.23 3.48
N LEU A 355 8.80 -22.93 3.38
CA LEU A 355 9.66 -22.24 4.33
C LEU A 355 9.06 -22.24 5.75
N SER A 356 7.74 -22.03 5.85
CA SER A 356 7.04 -22.11 7.14
C SER A 356 7.04 -23.54 7.71
N ALA A 357 6.73 -24.52 6.88
CA ALA A 357 6.77 -25.94 7.27
C ALA A 357 8.16 -26.40 7.72
N ALA A 358 9.23 -25.90 7.06
CA ALA A 358 10.62 -26.22 7.43
C ALA A 358 10.93 -25.81 8.87
N ASN A 359 10.49 -24.62 9.31
CA ASN A 359 10.66 -24.17 10.69
C ASN A 359 9.94 -25.09 11.69
N VAL A 360 8.75 -25.57 11.34
CA VAL A 360 8.01 -26.52 12.20
C VAL A 360 8.71 -27.87 12.23
N ILE A 361 9.16 -28.39 11.07
CA ILE A 361 9.86 -29.67 10.98
C ILE A 361 11.19 -29.63 11.75
N ALA A 362 11.93 -28.53 11.66
CA ALA A 362 13.20 -28.37 12.35
C ALA A 362 13.07 -28.50 13.88
N ARG A 363 12.02 -27.92 14.47
CA ARG A 363 11.78 -27.99 15.92
C ARG A 363 11.07 -29.26 16.38
N THR A 364 10.31 -29.94 15.50
CA THR A 364 9.53 -31.14 15.89
C THR A 364 10.20 -32.46 15.50
N LYS A 365 11.05 -32.45 14.48
CA LYS A 365 11.78 -33.62 14.00
C LYS A 365 13.28 -33.40 14.05
N SER A 366 13.83 -32.71 13.05
CA SER A 366 15.25 -32.35 12.99
C SER A 366 15.49 -31.27 11.94
N VAL A 367 16.59 -30.54 12.08
CA VAL A 367 17.05 -29.58 11.08
C VAL A 367 17.37 -30.28 9.74
N ASP A 368 17.97 -31.47 9.78
CA ASP A 368 18.29 -32.21 8.54
C ASP A 368 17.02 -32.64 7.78
N ALA A 369 15.95 -32.98 8.50
CA ALA A 369 14.66 -33.28 7.85
C ALA A 369 14.03 -32.03 7.21
N ALA A 370 14.21 -30.86 7.83
CA ALA A 370 13.73 -29.58 7.28
C ALA A 370 14.52 -29.19 6.02
N ILE A 371 15.84 -29.28 6.05
CA ILE A 371 16.72 -28.99 4.91
C ILE A 371 16.36 -29.95 3.74
N LYS A 372 16.27 -31.25 4.02
CA LYS A 372 15.88 -32.22 2.98
C LYS A 372 14.56 -31.87 2.31
N MET A 373 13.57 -31.41 3.07
CA MET A 373 12.27 -31.00 2.49
C MET A 373 12.41 -29.72 1.65
N LEU A 374 13.30 -28.79 2.02
CA LEU A 374 13.59 -27.59 1.24
C LEU A 374 14.37 -27.90 -0.05
N ASP A 375 15.31 -28.85 0.00
CA ASP A 375 16.05 -29.35 -1.18
C ASP A 375 15.13 -29.96 -2.25
N GLU A 376 13.94 -30.42 -1.86
CA GLU A 376 12.93 -31.00 -2.77
C GLU A 376 12.04 -29.93 -3.45
N VAL A 377 12.27 -28.65 -3.21
CA VAL A 377 11.50 -27.55 -3.83
C VAL A 377 12.12 -27.16 -5.16
N ASP A 378 11.47 -27.57 -6.23
CA ASP A 378 11.89 -27.33 -7.62
C ASP A 378 11.22 -26.09 -8.24
N ASP A 379 11.63 -25.70 -9.45
CA ASP A 379 11.05 -24.61 -10.25
C ASP A 379 11.00 -23.23 -9.57
N ILE A 380 12.05 -22.91 -8.81
CA ILE A 380 12.18 -21.63 -8.09
C ILE A 380 13.16 -20.66 -8.78
N THR A 381 12.88 -19.36 -8.65
CA THR A 381 13.77 -18.31 -9.20
C THR A 381 15.07 -18.20 -8.39
N PRO A 382 16.14 -17.56 -8.92
CA PRO A 382 17.35 -17.31 -8.17
C PRO A 382 17.11 -16.58 -6.84
N GLU A 383 16.18 -15.62 -6.80
CA GLU A 383 15.79 -14.89 -5.59
C GLU A 383 15.11 -15.82 -4.57
N GLN A 384 14.25 -16.71 -5.05
CA GLN A 384 13.61 -17.74 -4.21
C GLN A 384 14.61 -18.75 -3.69
N GLN A 385 15.61 -19.11 -4.49
CA GLN A 385 16.70 -19.99 -4.04
C GLN A 385 17.53 -19.36 -2.93
N ILE A 386 17.79 -18.06 -3.00
CA ILE A 386 18.42 -17.32 -1.90
C ILE A 386 17.58 -17.41 -0.63
N MET A 387 16.25 -17.26 -0.70
CA MET A 387 15.35 -17.39 0.46
C MET A 387 15.41 -18.79 1.09
N VAL A 388 15.48 -19.83 0.29
CA VAL A 388 15.66 -21.22 0.76
C VAL A 388 16.97 -21.33 1.54
N ILE A 389 18.09 -20.95 0.93
CA ILE A 389 19.43 -21.01 1.54
C ILE A 389 19.50 -20.21 2.85
N GLN A 390 18.90 -19.02 2.88
CA GLN A 390 18.83 -18.20 4.09
C GLN A 390 18.05 -18.90 5.19
N THR A 391 16.94 -19.57 4.83
CA THR A 391 16.15 -20.34 5.80
C THR A 391 16.95 -21.53 6.35
N GLU A 392 17.60 -22.30 5.50
CA GLU A 392 18.46 -23.42 5.91
C GLU A 392 19.59 -22.97 6.82
N ALA A 393 20.29 -21.90 6.45
CA ALA A 393 21.38 -21.33 7.26
C ALA A 393 20.88 -20.84 8.62
N ASN A 394 19.68 -20.26 8.66
CA ASN A 394 19.08 -19.83 9.92
C ASN A 394 18.71 -21.03 10.81
N LEU A 395 18.13 -22.09 10.24
CA LEU A 395 17.83 -23.33 10.96
C LEU A 395 19.08 -23.98 11.52
N LEU A 396 20.17 -24.06 10.75
CA LEU A 396 21.48 -24.55 11.21
C LEU A 396 22.02 -23.69 12.36
N SER A 397 21.94 -22.38 12.23
CA SER A 397 22.40 -21.45 13.28
C SER A 397 21.60 -21.59 14.58
N GLN A 398 20.28 -21.72 14.51
CA GLN A 398 19.41 -21.96 15.67
C GLN A 398 19.75 -23.27 16.37
N ALA A 399 20.15 -24.30 15.62
CA ALA A 399 20.64 -25.57 16.14
C ALA A 399 22.10 -25.51 16.62
N LYS A 400 22.74 -24.33 16.65
CA LYS A 400 24.14 -24.11 16.99
C LYS A 400 25.14 -24.82 16.06
N ARG A 401 24.71 -25.22 14.86
CA ARG A 401 25.54 -25.77 13.78
C ARG A 401 26.16 -24.62 12.97
N ASN A 402 26.82 -23.68 13.67
CA ASN A 402 27.29 -22.42 13.10
C ASN A 402 28.31 -22.60 11.96
N GLN A 403 29.16 -23.63 12.02
CA GLN A 403 30.13 -23.90 10.97
C GLN A 403 29.41 -24.31 9.66
N GLU A 404 28.42 -25.16 9.73
CA GLU A 404 27.65 -25.61 8.57
C GLU A 404 26.84 -24.45 7.95
N SER A 405 26.22 -23.62 8.81
CA SER A 405 25.55 -22.38 8.37
C SER A 405 26.52 -21.46 7.61
N PHE A 406 27.73 -21.27 8.15
CA PHE A 406 28.76 -20.45 7.50
C PHE A 406 29.18 -21.04 6.15
N ASP A 407 29.45 -22.34 6.06
CA ASP A 407 29.89 -23.00 4.83
C ASP A 407 28.81 -22.92 3.74
N LEU A 408 27.54 -23.08 4.12
CA LEU A 408 26.38 -22.94 3.23
C LEU A 408 26.29 -21.52 2.65
N ILE A 409 26.27 -20.49 3.52
CA ILE A 409 26.19 -19.10 3.09
C ILE A 409 27.43 -18.68 2.30
N GLN A 410 28.62 -19.14 2.66
CA GLN A 410 29.85 -18.87 1.92
C GLN A 410 29.74 -19.39 0.47
N LYS A 411 29.21 -20.59 0.29
CA LYS A 411 28.97 -21.17 -1.05
C LYS A 411 27.97 -20.33 -1.83
N ALA A 412 26.88 -19.92 -1.19
CA ALA A 412 25.86 -19.07 -1.81
C ALA A 412 26.43 -17.69 -2.20
N ALA A 413 27.14 -17.02 -1.33
CA ALA A 413 27.74 -15.71 -1.59
C ALA A 413 28.76 -15.73 -2.76
N LYS A 414 29.42 -16.88 -3.01
CA LYS A 414 30.26 -17.07 -4.20
C LYS A 414 29.47 -17.20 -5.48
N ASN A 415 28.29 -17.84 -5.44
CA ASN A 415 27.42 -18.01 -6.60
C ASN A 415 26.67 -16.73 -6.97
N TRP A 416 26.34 -15.90 -5.96
CA TRP A 416 25.65 -14.62 -6.11
C TRP A 416 26.45 -13.48 -5.48
N PRO A 417 27.62 -13.10 -6.06
CA PRO A 417 28.55 -12.14 -5.46
C PRO A 417 28.00 -10.73 -5.31
N ASP A 418 26.97 -10.38 -6.09
CA ASP A 418 26.31 -9.07 -6.07
C ASP A 418 25.10 -9.01 -5.13
N SER A 419 24.71 -10.15 -4.50
CA SER A 419 23.64 -10.14 -3.50
C SER A 419 24.14 -9.50 -2.21
N ILE A 420 23.49 -8.38 -1.88
CA ILE A 420 23.77 -7.61 -0.66
C ILE A 420 23.33 -8.42 0.55
N GLU A 421 22.18 -9.05 0.45
CA GLU A 421 21.58 -9.88 1.52
C GLU A 421 22.51 -11.04 1.87
N LEU A 422 22.98 -11.80 0.88
CA LEU A 422 23.91 -12.91 1.13
C LEU A 422 25.27 -12.44 1.65
N SER A 423 25.79 -11.29 1.18
CA SER A 423 27.05 -10.75 1.71
C SER A 423 26.91 -10.34 3.18
N TYR A 424 25.77 -9.77 3.56
CA TYR A 424 25.45 -9.46 4.95
C TYR A 424 25.32 -10.73 5.81
N ASP A 425 24.55 -11.71 5.35
CA ASP A 425 24.37 -12.98 6.06
C ASP A 425 25.69 -13.75 6.21
N TYR A 426 26.56 -13.68 5.19
CA TYR A 426 27.89 -14.27 5.23
C TYR A 426 28.77 -13.58 6.30
N ALA A 427 28.70 -12.27 6.39
CA ALA A 427 29.39 -11.53 7.45
C ALA A 427 28.92 -11.95 8.85
N MET A 428 27.58 -12.04 9.03
CA MET A 428 27.01 -12.43 10.33
C MET A 428 27.29 -13.89 10.69
N ALA A 429 27.32 -14.79 9.69
CA ALA A 429 27.72 -16.18 9.89
C ALA A 429 29.22 -16.29 10.26
N ALA A 430 30.07 -15.46 9.64
CA ALA A 430 31.49 -15.38 9.96
C ALA A 430 31.74 -14.91 11.39
N GLU A 431 30.99 -13.92 11.86
CA GLU A 431 31.04 -13.43 13.24
C GLU A 431 30.76 -14.55 14.24
N ARG A 432 29.67 -15.33 14.01
CA ARG A 432 29.27 -16.43 14.91
C ARG A 432 30.35 -17.51 15.11
N ILE A 433 31.25 -17.69 14.14
CA ILE A 433 32.36 -18.65 14.19
C ILE A 433 33.72 -17.98 14.47
N GLY A 434 33.71 -16.68 14.80
CA GLY A 434 34.91 -15.92 15.13
C GLY A 434 35.81 -15.53 13.97
N LYS A 435 35.36 -15.67 12.71
CA LYS A 435 36.09 -15.23 11.50
C LYS A 435 35.88 -13.72 11.25
N LEU A 436 36.38 -12.91 12.17
CA LEU A 436 36.11 -11.47 12.22
C LEU A 436 36.68 -10.68 11.04
N ASP A 437 37.76 -11.16 10.43
CA ASP A 437 38.32 -10.56 9.20
C ASP A 437 37.37 -10.69 8.01
N VAL A 438 36.73 -11.84 7.89
CA VAL A 438 35.70 -12.10 6.85
C VAL A 438 34.51 -11.21 7.10
N MET A 439 34.04 -11.13 8.34
CA MET A 439 32.91 -10.28 8.74
C MET A 439 33.18 -8.81 8.37
N GLU A 440 34.34 -8.25 8.79
CA GLU A 440 34.69 -6.85 8.48
C GLU A 440 34.75 -6.61 6.97
N THR A 441 35.36 -7.53 6.21
CA THR A 441 35.51 -7.43 4.76
C THR A 441 34.15 -7.39 4.06
N GLU A 442 33.25 -8.32 4.40
CA GLU A 442 31.93 -8.42 3.79
C GLU A 442 31.02 -7.24 4.19
N LEU A 443 31.04 -6.81 5.46
CA LEU A 443 30.25 -5.63 5.88
C LEU A 443 30.73 -4.35 5.19
N ARG A 444 32.03 -4.17 4.99
CA ARG A 444 32.55 -3.02 4.20
C ARG A 444 32.15 -3.10 2.74
N LYS A 445 32.09 -4.30 2.18
CA LYS A 445 31.56 -4.55 0.83
C LYS A 445 30.08 -4.16 0.74
N VAL A 446 29.25 -4.60 1.68
CA VAL A 446 27.82 -4.25 1.76
C VAL A 446 27.65 -2.73 1.87
N ILE A 447 28.37 -2.06 2.76
CA ILE A 447 28.34 -0.59 2.93
C ILE A 447 28.69 0.14 1.61
N LYS A 448 29.68 -0.39 0.86
CA LYS A 448 30.08 0.19 -0.42
C LYS A 448 29.02 0.01 -1.49
N LEU A 449 28.39 -1.15 -1.57
CA LEU A 449 27.37 -1.49 -2.59
C LEU A 449 26.02 -0.82 -2.28
N LYS A 450 25.66 -0.73 -0.99
CA LYS A 450 24.39 -0.15 -0.52
C LYS A 450 24.63 0.80 0.64
N PRO A 451 25.00 2.07 0.37
CA PRO A 451 25.34 3.04 1.41
C PRO A 451 24.20 3.43 2.35
N ASP A 452 22.97 3.04 2.06
CA ASP A 452 21.77 3.25 2.89
C ASP A 452 21.39 2.01 3.72
N PHE A 453 22.22 0.96 3.75
CA PHE A 453 21.95 -0.27 4.51
C PHE A 453 22.40 -0.12 5.96
N ALA A 454 21.55 0.49 6.79
CA ALA A 454 21.83 0.84 8.19
C ALA A 454 22.36 -0.33 9.02
N ALA A 455 21.81 -1.54 8.82
CA ALA A 455 22.19 -2.73 9.58
C ALA A 455 23.69 -3.09 9.43
N ALA A 456 24.29 -2.89 8.25
CA ALA A 456 25.71 -3.19 8.06
C ALA A 456 26.63 -2.23 8.81
N TYR A 457 26.29 -0.94 8.85
CA TYR A 457 27.00 0.03 9.67
C TYR A 457 26.91 -0.32 11.15
N ASN A 458 25.71 -0.65 11.61
CA ASN A 458 25.49 -1.01 13.02
C ASN A 458 26.25 -2.27 13.40
N ALA A 459 26.17 -3.34 12.59
CA ALA A 459 26.85 -4.60 12.87
C ALA A 459 28.38 -4.42 12.96
N LEU A 460 28.97 -3.68 12.00
CA LEU A 460 30.41 -3.42 12.01
C LEU A 460 30.83 -2.55 13.21
N GLY A 461 30.06 -1.49 13.49
CA GLY A 461 30.32 -0.60 14.61
C GLY A 461 30.17 -1.30 15.97
N TYR A 462 29.10 -2.08 16.15
CA TYR A 462 28.88 -2.85 17.37
C TYR A 462 30.00 -3.88 17.61
N SER A 463 30.41 -4.63 16.58
CA SER A 463 31.51 -5.58 16.68
C SER A 463 32.82 -4.94 17.09
N PHE A 464 33.13 -3.73 16.62
CA PHE A 464 34.29 -2.99 17.09
C PHE A 464 34.14 -2.52 18.54
N ALA A 465 32.96 -2.00 18.90
CA ALA A 465 32.68 -1.56 20.27
C ALA A 465 32.77 -2.70 21.28
N ASP A 466 32.16 -3.84 20.95
CA ASP A 466 32.16 -5.02 21.85
C ASP A 466 33.58 -5.55 22.10
N ARG A 467 34.42 -5.60 21.06
CA ARG A 467 35.83 -5.98 21.16
C ARG A 467 36.73 -4.88 21.72
N ASN A 468 36.20 -3.72 22.04
CA ASN A 468 36.93 -2.55 22.52
C ASN A 468 38.07 -2.10 21.60
N ILE A 469 37.84 -2.12 20.26
CA ILE A 469 38.80 -1.70 19.24
C ILE A 469 38.16 -0.65 18.31
N LYS A 470 38.99 0.19 17.68
CA LYS A 470 38.53 1.19 16.69
C LYS A 470 37.30 2.00 17.15
N LEU A 471 37.25 2.38 18.45
CA LEU A 471 36.06 2.94 19.09
C LEU A 471 35.50 4.22 18.41
N ASP A 472 36.39 5.08 17.90
CA ASP A 472 35.96 6.29 17.15
C ASP A 472 35.31 5.93 15.82
N GLU A 473 35.86 4.94 15.11
CA GLU A 473 35.24 4.40 13.90
C GLU A 473 33.92 3.72 14.23
N ALA A 474 33.87 2.92 15.29
CA ALA A 474 32.66 2.26 15.77
C ALA A 474 31.53 3.28 16.02
N LYS A 475 31.83 4.36 16.74
CA LYS A 475 30.90 5.45 16.98
C LYS A 475 30.38 6.07 15.70
N THR A 476 31.28 6.40 14.78
CA THR A 476 30.92 7.01 13.48
C THR A 476 29.99 6.10 12.65
N LEU A 477 30.28 4.80 12.63
CA LEU A 477 29.46 3.81 11.93
C LEU A 477 28.06 3.73 12.55
N ILE A 478 27.95 3.61 13.88
CA ILE A 478 26.66 3.51 14.57
C ILE A 478 25.86 4.82 14.44
N GLU A 479 26.50 5.99 14.55
CA GLU A 479 25.84 7.27 14.29
C GLU A 479 25.32 7.38 12.85
N THR A 480 26.03 6.80 11.88
CA THR A 480 25.58 6.72 10.49
C THR A 480 24.35 5.80 10.37
N ALA A 481 24.37 4.64 11.03
CA ALA A 481 23.22 3.74 11.07
C ALA A 481 21.97 4.44 11.65
N LEU A 482 22.12 5.19 12.75
CA LEU A 482 21.01 5.94 13.36
C LEU A 482 20.51 7.11 12.49
N LYS A 483 21.34 7.73 11.66
CA LYS A 483 20.88 8.73 10.68
C LYS A 483 19.99 8.08 9.61
N LEU A 484 20.31 6.85 9.22
CA LEU A 484 19.53 6.10 8.22
C LEU A 484 18.26 5.48 8.84
N SER A 485 18.30 5.09 10.11
CA SER A 485 17.17 4.50 10.85
C SER A 485 17.04 5.15 12.24
N PRO A 486 16.49 6.37 12.33
CA PRO A 486 16.28 7.06 13.60
C PRO A 486 15.28 6.26 14.47
N ASN A 487 15.48 6.11 15.73
CA ASN A 487 14.62 5.36 16.67
C ASN A 487 14.69 3.83 16.57
N ASP A 488 15.67 3.26 15.88
CA ASP A 488 15.94 1.82 15.99
C ASP A 488 16.57 1.52 17.37
N HIS A 489 15.90 0.69 18.16
CA HIS A 489 16.30 0.40 19.52
C HIS A 489 17.63 -0.39 19.59
N TYR A 490 17.92 -1.26 18.62
CA TYR A 490 19.21 -1.98 18.57
C TYR A 490 20.37 -1.05 18.21
N MET A 491 20.13 -0.07 17.34
CA MET A 491 21.17 0.92 16.99
C MET A 491 21.40 1.91 18.13
N LEU A 492 20.35 2.28 18.87
CA LEU A 492 20.47 3.09 20.09
C LEU A 492 21.22 2.34 21.20
N ASP A 493 20.98 1.04 21.36
CA ASP A 493 21.73 0.17 22.26
C ASP A 493 23.22 0.15 21.88
N SER A 494 23.51 -0.09 20.61
CA SER A 494 24.89 -0.07 20.09
C SER A 494 25.59 1.28 20.32
N LEU A 495 24.86 2.41 20.15
CA LEU A 495 25.42 3.74 20.45
C LEU A 495 25.68 3.91 21.94
N GLY A 496 24.78 3.43 22.78
CA GLY A 496 24.98 3.40 24.23
C GLY A 496 26.19 2.57 24.61
N TRP A 497 26.36 1.39 24.00
CA TRP A 497 27.48 0.49 24.26
C TRP A 497 28.83 1.08 23.84
N VAL A 498 28.93 1.71 22.66
CA VAL A 498 30.18 2.38 22.25
C VAL A 498 30.53 3.56 23.17
N HIS A 499 29.52 4.34 23.62
CA HIS A 499 29.77 5.38 24.64
C HIS A 499 30.27 4.81 25.97
N TYR A 500 29.73 3.66 26.39
CA TYR A 500 30.23 2.96 27.55
C TYR A 500 31.72 2.56 27.40
N ARG A 501 32.08 1.98 26.24
CA ARG A 501 33.49 1.61 25.96
C ARG A 501 34.42 2.82 25.86
N LEU A 502 33.92 3.97 25.44
CA LEU A 502 34.64 5.25 25.44
C LEU A 502 34.71 5.92 26.83
N GLY A 503 34.10 5.35 27.89
CA GLY A 503 34.03 5.91 29.22
C GLY A 503 32.97 7.00 29.44
N ASN A 504 32.14 7.29 28.46
CA ASN A 504 31.09 8.32 28.47
C ASN A 504 29.80 7.78 29.14
N LEU A 505 29.85 7.46 30.42
CA LEU A 505 28.75 6.78 31.15
C LEU A 505 27.42 7.53 31.11
N ALA A 506 27.43 8.88 31.01
CA ALA A 506 26.21 9.68 30.94
C ALA A 506 25.47 9.47 29.62
N LEU A 507 26.18 9.59 28.49
CA LEU A 507 25.63 9.36 27.13
C LEU A 507 25.25 7.88 26.94
N ALA A 508 26.05 6.95 27.51
CA ALA A 508 25.72 5.54 27.45
C ALA A 508 24.35 5.26 28.10
N ALA A 509 24.17 5.74 29.34
CA ALA A 509 22.90 5.54 30.06
C ALA A 509 21.72 6.23 29.38
N GLU A 510 21.93 7.40 28.76
CA GLU A 510 20.88 8.12 28.03
C GLU A 510 20.39 7.32 26.80
N ASN A 511 21.32 6.85 25.95
CA ASN A 511 20.95 6.11 24.73
C ASN A 511 20.34 4.75 25.06
N LEU A 512 20.89 4.02 26.07
CA LEU A 512 20.35 2.73 26.48
C LEU A 512 18.96 2.86 27.12
N ARG A 513 18.66 3.94 27.86
CA ARG A 513 17.29 4.18 28.35
C ARG A 513 16.33 4.42 27.20
N LYS A 514 16.69 5.25 26.23
CA LYS A 514 15.87 5.46 25.03
C LYS A 514 15.61 4.15 24.29
N ALA A 515 16.62 3.32 24.11
CA ALA A 515 16.48 2.00 23.51
C ALA A 515 15.49 1.13 24.29
N TYR A 516 15.66 1.05 25.61
CA TYR A 516 14.81 0.24 26.49
C TYR A 516 13.37 0.75 26.60
N GLU A 517 13.14 2.06 26.51
CA GLU A 517 11.81 2.67 26.47
C GLU A 517 11.06 2.32 25.16
N ILE A 518 11.79 2.24 24.05
CA ILE A 518 11.21 1.84 22.75
C ILE A 518 10.87 0.36 22.78
N GLN A 519 11.82 -0.47 23.24
CA GLN A 519 11.67 -1.91 23.33
C GLN A 519 12.39 -2.43 24.58
N ALA A 520 11.62 -3.02 25.49
CA ALA A 520 12.17 -3.64 26.71
C ALA A 520 12.82 -5.01 26.39
N ASP A 521 13.91 -4.96 25.60
CA ASP A 521 14.67 -6.14 25.21
C ASP A 521 15.59 -6.60 26.35
N PRO A 522 15.78 -7.93 26.59
CA PRO A 522 16.62 -8.45 27.68
C PRO A 522 18.12 -8.13 27.52
N GLU A 523 18.65 -8.01 26.30
CA GLU A 523 20.06 -7.66 26.08
C GLU A 523 20.28 -6.17 26.32
N ILE A 524 19.32 -5.31 25.88
CA ILE A 524 19.33 -3.88 26.20
C ILE A 524 19.26 -3.68 27.74
N ALA A 525 18.44 -4.47 28.44
CA ALA A 525 18.36 -4.44 29.88
C ALA A 525 19.69 -4.83 30.56
N ALA A 526 20.40 -5.81 29.98
CA ALA A 526 21.71 -6.22 30.46
C ALA A 526 22.73 -5.07 30.33
N HIS A 527 22.82 -4.44 29.16
CA HIS A 527 23.71 -3.31 28.88
C HIS A 527 23.38 -2.08 29.75
N LEU A 528 22.11 -1.70 29.82
CA LEU A 528 21.65 -0.56 30.62
C LEU A 528 21.98 -0.77 32.11
N GLY A 529 21.69 -1.94 32.65
CA GLY A 529 21.99 -2.27 34.04
C GLY A 529 23.49 -2.24 34.33
N GLU A 530 24.35 -2.77 33.43
CA GLU A 530 25.80 -2.70 33.57
C GLU A 530 26.32 -1.25 33.62
N VAL A 531 25.82 -0.40 32.69
CA VAL A 531 26.19 1.02 32.63
C VAL A 531 25.74 1.78 33.90
N LEU A 532 24.51 1.54 34.35
CA LEU A 532 23.96 2.16 35.57
C LEU A 532 24.75 1.73 36.80
N TRP A 533 25.13 0.46 36.90
CA TRP A 533 25.94 -0.03 37.98
C TRP A 533 27.31 0.67 38.03
N LYS A 534 27.97 0.77 36.87
CA LYS A 534 29.27 1.49 36.77
C LYS A 534 29.14 2.99 37.05
N LYS A 535 27.98 3.57 36.83
CA LYS A 535 27.65 4.97 37.15
C LYS A 535 27.32 5.18 38.63
N GLY A 536 27.26 4.12 39.45
CA GLY A 536 26.91 4.17 40.87
C GLY A 536 25.41 4.08 41.16
N GLN A 537 24.56 3.89 40.15
CA GLN A 537 23.10 3.76 40.29
C GLN A 537 22.69 2.28 40.47
N GLN A 538 23.24 1.63 41.46
CA GLN A 538 23.12 0.17 41.65
C GLN A 538 21.69 -0.31 41.88
N GLU A 539 20.88 0.43 42.64
CA GLU A 539 19.51 0.02 42.94
C GLU A 539 18.62 0.07 41.69
N GLU A 540 18.86 1.06 40.82
CA GLU A 540 18.17 1.13 39.53
C GLU A 540 18.58 -0.01 38.60
N ALA A 541 19.87 -0.33 38.53
CA ALA A 541 20.40 -1.45 37.77
C ALA A 541 19.74 -2.78 38.18
N LYS A 542 19.71 -3.06 39.49
CA LYS A 542 19.07 -4.27 40.05
C LYS A 542 17.59 -4.35 39.65
N LYS A 543 16.87 -3.23 39.72
CA LYS A 543 15.44 -3.17 39.36
C LYS A 543 15.21 -3.50 37.89
N ILE A 544 16.05 -2.96 36.99
CA ILE A 544 15.96 -3.22 35.55
C ILE A 544 16.20 -4.71 35.27
N TRP A 545 17.30 -5.28 35.80
CA TRP A 545 17.60 -6.70 35.62
C TRP A 545 16.49 -7.59 36.20
N ALA A 546 16.00 -7.29 37.41
CA ALA A 546 14.94 -8.07 38.04
C ALA A 546 13.62 -8.06 37.23
N ASN A 547 13.26 -6.91 36.66
CA ASN A 547 12.07 -6.81 35.83
C ASN A 547 12.24 -7.59 34.52
N ALA A 548 13.37 -7.42 33.84
CA ALA A 548 13.66 -8.13 32.59
C ALA A 548 13.75 -9.67 32.79
N LEU A 549 14.34 -10.14 33.93
CA LEU A 549 14.42 -11.57 34.25
C LEU A 549 13.04 -12.20 34.57
N LYS A 550 12.04 -11.43 35.00
CA LYS A 550 10.68 -11.95 35.18
C LYS A 550 10.02 -12.31 33.84
N GLU A 551 10.30 -11.52 32.81
CA GLU A 551 9.75 -11.72 31.47
C GLU A 551 10.62 -12.67 30.64
N HIS A 552 11.94 -12.67 30.85
CA HIS A 552 12.93 -13.44 30.10
C HIS A 552 13.85 -14.27 31.00
N PRO A 553 13.33 -15.23 31.79
CA PRO A 553 14.09 -15.94 32.80
C PRO A 553 15.22 -16.80 32.25
N GLU A 554 15.19 -17.16 30.96
CA GLU A 554 16.18 -18.03 30.31
C GLU A 554 17.20 -17.25 29.47
N ASN A 555 17.16 -15.91 29.44
CA ASN A 555 18.12 -15.14 28.64
C ASN A 555 19.52 -15.21 29.25
N ALA A 556 20.44 -15.87 28.55
CA ALA A 556 21.78 -16.17 29.04
C ALA A 556 22.63 -14.91 29.30
N VAL A 557 22.53 -13.88 28.43
CA VAL A 557 23.28 -12.62 28.53
C VAL A 557 22.83 -11.84 29.76
N LEU A 558 21.54 -11.68 29.95
CA LEU A 558 20.95 -10.99 31.09
C LEU A 558 21.28 -11.71 32.42
N MET A 559 21.16 -13.04 32.44
CA MET A 559 21.52 -13.85 33.59
C MET A 559 23.02 -13.71 33.96
N ALA A 560 23.91 -13.82 32.98
CA ALA A 560 25.34 -13.70 33.18
C ALA A 560 25.72 -12.30 33.71
N THR A 561 25.16 -11.25 33.08
CA THR A 561 25.42 -9.86 33.50
C THR A 561 24.89 -9.59 34.91
N SER A 562 23.64 -9.96 35.20
CA SER A 562 23.06 -9.79 36.54
C SER A 562 23.85 -10.52 37.61
N LYS A 563 24.30 -11.75 37.33
CA LYS A 563 25.13 -12.52 38.29
C LYS A 563 26.50 -11.87 38.51
N LYS A 564 27.15 -11.36 37.45
CA LYS A 564 28.48 -10.70 37.54
C LYS A 564 28.49 -9.51 38.50
N PHE A 565 27.41 -8.81 38.67
CA PHE A 565 27.32 -7.59 39.46
C PHE A 565 26.53 -7.74 40.77
N ASN A 566 25.77 -8.84 40.96
CA ASN A 566 25.05 -9.14 42.22
C ASN A 566 25.82 -10.12 43.14
N SER A 567 26.99 -10.61 42.70
CA SER A 567 27.95 -11.37 43.54
C SER A 567 28.95 -10.39 44.19
#